data_624900b1d7c8427b8a433805755fcc12
#
_entry.id   624900b1d7c8427b8a433805755fcc12
#
_cell.length_a   1.000
_cell.length_b   1.000
_cell.length_c   1.000
_cell.angle_alpha   90.00
_cell.angle_beta   90.00
_cell.angle_gamma   90.00
#
_symmetry.space_group_name_H-M   'P 1'
#
loop_
_entity.id
_entity.type
_entity.pdbx_description
1 polymer ?
#
loop_
_entity_poly.entity_id
_entity_poly.type
_entity_poly.pdbx_seq_one_letter_code
_entity_poly.pdbx_strand_id
1 'polypeptide(L)'
;MKSSLLVYALFLVITFLFYSSAGTAGTLLNVSYDPTRELYQEVNTAFAKFWKEKTGQEVTIQASHGGSGKQARAVIDGLDADVVTLALAYDINAISEKSGLLPKNWQKQFPDNSTPYTSTIVFLVRKGNPKHIRDWDDLVKDGISIITPNPKTSGGARWNYLAAWGFALKKYGSEGKAREFVSKLYRNVPVLDVGARGSTITFVQRNIGDVLIAWENEALLSLKELGKEKVEIVVPSVSILAEPPVAVVDKIAERHGTTKIAKAYLEFLYTAEGQEIAARNFYRPRLPDVAAKYAGQFPKVALFTIDEVFGGWQKTQAGHFSDGGVFDEIYKGIR
;
A
#
# COMPACT_ATOMS: atom_id res chain seq x y z
N MET A 1 71.15 63.04 -12.34
CA MET A 1 70.28 62.70 -11.22
C MET A 1 68.94 62.37 -11.78
N LYS A 2 68.61 61.04 -11.93
CA LYS A 2 67.33 60.54 -12.46
C LYS A 2 66.80 59.54 -11.45
N SER A 3 65.69 59.87 -10.81
CA SER A 3 64.99 59.04 -9.88
C SER A 3 64.02 58.09 -10.64
N SER A 4 64.21 56.79 -10.47
CA SER A 4 63.33 55.75 -11.04
C SER A 4 62.25 55.44 -10.05
N LEU A 5 60.99 55.67 -10.42
CA LEU A 5 59.81 55.17 -9.67
C LEU A 5 59.56 53.74 -10.10
N LEU A 6 59.64 52.81 -9.17
CA LEU A 6 59.19 51.43 -9.34
C LEU A 6 57.72 51.39 -8.95
N VAL A 7 56.79 51.04 -9.91
CA VAL A 7 55.36 50.77 -9.69
C VAL A 7 55.20 49.28 -9.44
N TYR A 8 54.88 48.90 -8.21
CA TYR A 8 54.47 47.53 -7.88
C TYR A 8 52.98 47.36 -8.19
N ALA A 9 52.65 46.61 -9.25
CA ALA A 9 51.32 46.20 -9.54
C ALA A 9 50.98 44.97 -8.64
N LEU A 10 50.05 45.13 -7.66
CA LEU A 10 49.60 44.12 -6.79
C LEU A 10 48.44 43.39 -7.51
N PHE A 11 48.70 42.18 -8.06
CA PHE A 11 47.67 41.31 -8.60
C PHE A 11 46.92 40.65 -7.45
N LEU A 12 45.68 41.10 -7.18
CA LEU A 12 44.75 40.48 -6.24
C LEU A 12 44.07 39.30 -6.93
N VAL A 13 44.57 38.08 -6.70
CA VAL A 13 43.90 36.84 -7.14
C VAL A 13 42.76 36.59 -6.18
N ILE A 14 41.53 36.93 -6.59
CA ILE A 14 40.29 36.53 -5.88
C ILE A 14 40.01 35.09 -6.21
N THR A 15 40.44 34.17 -5.36
CA THR A 15 40.04 32.76 -5.39
C THR A 15 38.62 32.69 -4.88
N PHE A 16 37.65 32.52 -5.79
CA PHE A 16 36.29 32.12 -5.44
C PHE A 16 36.32 30.64 -4.92
N LEU A 17 36.42 30.51 -3.63
CA LEU A 17 36.13 29.22 -2.97
C LEU A 17 34.64 28.96 -3.14
N PHE A 18 34.32 28.14 -4.11
CA PHE A 18 33.01 27.47 -4.14
C PHE A 18 32.92 26.56 -2.89
N TYR A 19 32.38 27.10 -1.82
CA TYR A 19 31.87 26.26 -0.74
C TYR A 19 30.75 25.45 -1.31
N SER A 20 31.05 24.21 -1.74
CA SER A 20 30.03 23.17 -1.84
C SER A 20 29.45 22.99 -0.43
N SER A 21 28.34 23.63 -0.17
CA SER A 21 27.52 23.32 0.99
C SER A 21 27.20 21.85 0.88
N ALA A 22 27.90 21.01 1.62
CA ALA A 22 27.48 19.64 1.86
C ALA A 22 26.09 19.77 2.51
N GLY A 23 25.05 19.60 1.71
CA GLY A 23 23.67 19.67 2.18
C GLY A 23 23.50 18.67 3.30
N THR A 24 22.95 19.12 4.41
CA THR A 24 22.60 18.26 5.54
C THR A 24 21.78 17.09 5.01
N ALA A 25 22.19 15.86 5.33
CA ALA A 25 21.45 14.66 4.98
C ALA A 25 20.04 14.75 5.55
N GLY A 26 19.03 14.83 4.67
CA GLY A 26 17.63 14.84 5.08
C GLY A 26 17.21 13.44 5.54
N THR A 27 16.46 13.35 6.63
CA THR A 27 15.79 12.10 7.01
C THR A 27 14.29 12.23 6.77
N LEU A 28 13.70 11.24 6.11
CA LEU A 28 12.27 11.17 5.79
C LEU A 28 11.69 9.90 6.40
N LEU A 29 10.57 10.00 7.12
CA LEU A 29 9.85 8.84 7.64
C LEU A 29 8.63 8.54 6.76
N ASN A 30 8.63 7.36 6.13
CA ASN A 30 7.46 6.78 5.44
C ASN A 30 6.72 5.82 6.37
N VAL A 31 5.47 6.15 6.71
CA VAL A 31 4.58 5.26 7.47
C VAL A 31 3.68 4.52 6.50
N SER A 32 3.90 3.20 6.37
CA SER A 32 3.34 2.36 5.32
C SER A 32 2.55 1.17 5.86
N TYR A 33 1.74 0.54 5.01
CA TYR A 33 1.06 -0.70 5.36
C TYR A 33 1.90 -1.95 5.03
N ASP A 34 1.58 -3.09 5.68
CA ASP A 34 2.44 -4.28 5.70
C ASP A 34 2.90 -4.84 4.35
N PRO A 35 2.04 -5.01 3.33
CA PRO A 35 2.42 -5.63 2.06
C PRO A 35 3.46 -4.89 1.22
N THR A 36 3.81 -3.67 1.58
CA THR A 36 4.71 -2.80 0.80
C THR A 36 6.17 -2.85 1.25
N ARG A 37 6.56 -3.73 2.16
CA ARG A 37 7.92 -3.77 2.72
C ARG A 37 8.99 -3.87 1.66
N GLU A 38 8.88 -4.84 0.78
CA GLU A 38 9.84 -5.12 -0.28
C GLU A 38 9.85 -3.98 -1.31
N LEU A 39 8.65 -3.49 -1.67
CA LEU A 39 8.47 -2.34 -2.56
C LEU A 39 9.22 -1.12 -2.05
N TYR A 40 8.97 -0.70 -0.82
CA TYR A 40 9.60 0.52 -0.29
C TYR A 40 11.06 0.34 0.07
N GLN A 41 11.54 -0.86 0.31
CA GLN A 41 12.98 -1.12 0.42
C GLN A 41 13.70 -0.79 -0.91
N GLU A 42 13.13 -1.22 -2.04
CA GLU A 42 13.68 -0.96 -3.36
C GLU A 42 13.50 0.52 -3.77
N VAL A 43 12.30 1.08 -3.56
CA VAL A 43 11.99 2.50 -3.82
C VAL A 43 12.94 3.42 -3.04
N ASN A 44 13.14 3.17 -1.74
CA ASN A 44 14.00 4.00 -0.89
C ASN A 44 15.44 4.05 -1.42
N THR A 45 15.97 2.91 -1.84
CA THR A 45 17.32 2.80 -2.42
C THR A 45 17.41 3.56 -3.74
N ALA A 46 16.46 3.35 -4.64
CA ALA A 46 16.43 3.99 -5.95
C ALA A 46 16.21 5.52 -5.82
N PHE A 47 15.29 5.94 -4.97
CA PHE A 47 15.03 7.36 -4.75
C PHE A 47 16.22 8.08 -4.11
N ALA A 48 16.90 7.49 -3.14
CA ALA A 48 18.08 8.11 -2.53
C ALA A 48 19.18 8.38 -3.58
N LYS A 49 19.40 7.42 -4.49
CA LYS A 49 20.31 7.60 -5.63
C LYS A 49 19.83 8.70 -6.57
N PHE A 50 18.58 8.64 -7.02
CA PHE A 50 17.97 9.66 -7.89
C PHE A 50 18.07 11.07 -7.28
N TRP A 51 17.77 11.20 -5.99
CA TRP A 51 17.82 12.49 -5.30
C TRP A 51 19.23 13.05 -5.24
N LYS A 52 20.22 12.21 -4.91
CA LYS A 52 21.63 12.58 -4.88
C LYS A 52 22.14 13.02 -6.26
N GLU A 53 21.81 12.29 -7.31
CA GLU A 53 22.17 12.62 -8.69
C GLU A 53 21.56 13.95 -9.15
N LYS A 54 20.29 14.19 -8.78
CA LYS A 54 19.55 15.39 -9.18
C LYS A 54 19.92 16.65 -8.41
N THR A 55 20.28 16.52 -7.13
CA THR A 55 20.41 17.67 -6.22
C THR A 55 21.79 17.81 -5.57
N GLY A 56 22.62 16.78 -5.63
CA GLY A 56 23.86 16.66 -4.85
C GLY A 56 23.65 16.37 -3.36
N GLN A 57 22.41 16.29 -2.88
CA GLN A 57 22.06 16.06 -1.46
C GLN A 57 21.82 14.59 -1.18
N GLU A 58 22.25 14.14 -0.01
CA GLU A 58 21.92 12.81 0.49
C GLU A 58 20.58 12.83 1.23
N VAL A 59 19.85 11.72 1.16
CA VAL A 59 18.61 11.49 1.92
C VAL A 59 18.59 10.07 2.48
N THR A 60 18.14 9.96 3.72
CA THR A 60 17.84 8.66 4.35
C THR A 60 16.33 8.51 4.49
N ILE A 61 15.76 7.44 3.95
CA ILE A 61 14.33 7.15 4.09
C ILE A 61 14.17 6.01 5.10
N GLN A 62 13.56 6.33 6.23
CA GLN A 62 13.11 5.35 7.22
C GLN A 62 11.70 4.89 6.88
N ALA A 63 11.37 3.65 7.20
CA ALA A 63 10.05 3.10 6.97
C ALA A 63 9.48 2.40 8.21
N SER A 64 8.22 2.68 8.52
CA SER A 64 7.43 1.95 9.52
C SER A 64 6.34 1.16 8.81
N HIS A 65 6.24 -0.15 9.05
CA HIS A 65 5.26 -1.01 8.41
C HIS A 65 4.35 -1.69 9.42
N GLY A 66 3.04 -1.72 9.14
CA GLY A 66 2.05 -2.34 10.00
C GLY A 66 0.66 -2.38 9.36
N GLY A 67 -0.34 -2.82 10.08
CA GLY A 67 -1.72 -2.72 9.60
C GLY A 67 -2.11 -1.26 9.33
N SER A 68 -2.70 -0.97 8.16
CA SER A 68 -2.94 0.39 7.67
C SER A 68 -3.70 1.29 8.67
N GLY A 69 -4.80 0.80 9.25
CA GLY A 69 -5.54 1.54 10.27
C GLY A 69 -4.74 1.76 11.57
N LYS A 70 -3.86 0.82 11.94
CA LYS A 70 -2.93 0.98 13.06
C LYS A 70 -1.89 2.06 12.78
N GLN A 71 -1.35 2.09 11.57
CA GLN A 71 -0.39 3.09 11.12
C GLN A 71 -1.02 4.49 11.07
N ALA A 72 -2.24 4.62 10.53
CA ALA A 72 -2.97 5.88 10.54
C ALA A 72 -3.20 6.41 11.97
N ARG A 73 -3.58 5.52 12.89
CA ARG A 73 -3.74 5.88 14.30
C ARG A 73 -2.43 6.34 14.93
N ALA A 74 -1.31 5.66 14.67
CA ALA A 74 -0.01 6.05 15.19
C ALA A 74 0.36 7.48 14.75
N VAL A 75 0.08 7.87 13.50
CA VAL A 75 0.29 9.24 13.01
C VAL A 75 -0.64 10.23 13.70
N ILE A 76 -1.92 9.89 13.90
CA ILE A 76 -2.87 10.73 14.64
C ILE A 76 -2.40 10.93 16.09
N ASP A 77 -1.84 9.91 16.71
CA ASP A 77 -1.39 9.90 18.10
C ASP A 77 0.03 10.48 18.28
N GLY A 78 0.65 11.01 17.20
CA GLY A 78 1.88 11.78 17.27
C GLY A 78 3.13 11.12 16.67
N LEU A 79 3.02 10.04 15.88
CA LEU A 79 4.14 9.55 15.09
C LEU A 79 4.44 10.54 13.95
N ASP A 80 5.62 11.14 13.99
CA ASP A 80 6.07 12.20 13.08
C ASP A 80 6.43 11.68 11.68
N ALA A 81 5.42 11.25 10.92
CA ALA A 81 5.57 10.78 9.55
C ALA A 81 5.65 11.94 8.57
N ASP A 82 6.66 11.97 7.69
CA ASP A 82 6.74 12.93 6.58
C ASP A 82 5.80 12.56 5.44
N VAL A 83 5.66 11.26 5.18
CA VAL A 83 4.74 10.71 4.19
C VAL A 83 4.02 9.49 4.74
N VAL A 84 2.80 9.28 4.24
CA VAL A 84 2.02 8.07 4.51
C VAL A 84 1.72 7.36 3.19
N THR A 85 1.84 6.05 3.19
CA THR A 85 1.58 5.17 2.04
C THR A 85 0.73 4.01 2.54
N LEU A 86 -0.60 4.23 2.58
CA LEU A 86 -1.54 3.36 3.29
C LEU A 86 -2.40 2.52 2.34
N ALA A 87 -3.11 1.53 2.90
CA ALA A 87 -3.87 0.58 2.08
C ALA A 87 -5.14 1.19 1.46
N LEU A 88 -5.70 2.26 2.05
CA LEU A 88 -6.98 2.82 1.62
C LEU A 88 -7.15 4.29 2.00
N ALA A 89 -7.90 5.01 1.18
CA ALA A 89 -8.07 6.46 1.31
C ALA A 89 -8.71 6.87 2.64
N TYR A 90 -9.59 6.04 3.20
CA TYR A 90 -10.21 6.33 4.49
C TYR A 90 -9.18 6.51 5.62
N ASP A 91 -8.11 5.71 5.63
CA ASP A 91 -7.09 5.79 6.67
C ASP A 91 -6.33 7.12 6.61
N ILE A 92 -6.06 7.65 5.39
CA ILE A 92 -5.46 8.99 5.21
C ILE A 92 -6.49 10.09 5.52
N ASN A 93 -7.75 9.92 5.12
CA ASN A 93 -8.83 10.84 5.51
C ASN A 93 -8.94 10.97 7.02
N ALA A 94 -8.83 9.86 7.76
CA ALA A 94 -8.87 9.88 9.22
C ALA A 94 -7.71 10.68 9.82
N ILE A 95 -6.51 10.62 9.25
CA ILE A 95 -5.39 11.49 9.65
C ILE A 95 -5.75 12.95 9.40
N SER A 96 -6.20 13.28 8.17
CA SER A 96 -6.58 14.65 7.81
C SER A 96 -7.68 15.22 8.73
N GLU A 97 -8.74 14.46 8.96
CA GLU A 97 -9.91 14.90 9.71
C GLU A 97 -9.65 15.02 11.21
N LYS A 98 -8.92 14.05 11.81
CA LYS A 98 -8.73 13.99 13.26
C LYS A 98 -7.54 14.79 13.78
N SER A 99 -6.48 14.91 12.98
CA SER A 99 -5.26 15.64 13.39
C SER A 99 -5.04 16.95 12.64
N GLY A 100 -5.65 17.11 11.47
CA GLY A 100 -5.43 18.26 10.60
C GLY A 100 -3.98 18.37 10.08
N LEU A 101 -3.21 17.29 10.09
CA LEU A 101 -1.80 17.27 9.68
C LEU A 101 -1.61 17.38 8.16
N LEU A 102 -2.62 17.06 7.37
CA LEU A 102 -2.63 17.22 5.92
C LEU A 102 -3.99 17.76 5.44
N PRO A 103 -4.07 18.40 4.26
CA PRO A 103 -5.28 19.04 3.79
C PRO A 103 -6.34 18.01 3.39
N LYS A 104 -7.63 18.38 3.45
CA LYS A 104 -8.76 17.51 3.07
C LYS A 104 -8.74 17.09 1.60
N ASN A 105 -8.11 17.88 0.73
CA ASN A 105 -8.00 17.61 -0.71
C ASN A 105 -6.69 16.89 -1.09
N TRP A 106 -6.05 16.20 -0.16
CA TRP A 106 -4.78 15.50 -0.36
C TRP A 106 -4.77 14.55 -1.58
N GLN A 107 -5.91 13.92 -1.90
CA GLN A 107 -6.04 13.03 -3.07
C GLN A 107 -5.80 13.73 -4.41
N LYS A 108 -5.91 15.06 -4.47
CA LYS A 108 -5.67 15.86 -5.69
C LYS A 108 -4.21 16.27 -5.86
N GLN A 109 -3.34 15.94 -4.91
CA GLN A 109 -1.93 16.35 -4.96
C GLN A 109 -1.11 15.55 -5.97
N PHE A 110 -1.50 14.30 -6.24
CA PHE A 110 -0.82 13.42 -7.19
C PHE A 110 -1.82 12.79 -8.16
N PRO A 111 -1.35 12.27 -9.32
CA PRO A 111 -2.22 11.60 -10.30
C PRO A 111 -3.04 10.43 -9.70
N ASP A 112 -4.11 10.05 -10.40
CA ASP A 112 -4.95 8.90 -10.07
C ASP A 112 -5.46 8.92 -8.62
N ASN A 113 -5.93 10.06 -8.14
CA ASN A 113 -6.35 10.26 -6.73
C ASN A 113 -5.25 9.90 -5.74
N SER A 114 -4.00 10.26 -6.06
CA SER A 114 -2.80 9.95 -5.27
C SER A 114 -2.55 8.44 -5.10
N THR A 115 -2.88 7.64 -6.12
CA THR A 115 -2.70 6.18 -6.12
C THR A 115 -1.71 5.76 -7.22
N PRO A 116 -0.41 5.61 -6.90
CA PRO A 116 0.63 5.39 -7.91
C PRO A 116 0.60 3.99 -8.55
N TYR A 117 0.02 3.02 -7.93
CA TYR A 117 -0.09 1.64 -8.39
C TYR A 117 -1.38 1.01 -7.85
N THR A 118 -1.75 -0.16 -8.38
CA THR A 118 -2.94 -0.90 -7.94
C THR A 118 -2.62 -2.35 -7.62
N SER A 119 -3.56 -3.03 -7.02
CA SER A 119 -3.55 -4.48 -6.78
C SER A 119 -4.98 -5.00 -6.84
N THR A 120 -5.17 -6.27 -6.56
CA THR A 120 -6.48 -6.88 -6.41
C THR A 120 -6.43 -8.02 -5.39
N ILE A 121 -7.56 -8.68 -5.16
CA ILE A 121 -7.66 -9.79 -4.24
C ILE A 121 -7.72 -11.09 -5.03
N VAL A 122 -6.90 -12.04 -4.63
CA VAL A 122 -6.81 -13.40 -5.16
C VAL A 122 -6.80 -14.42 -4.02
N PHE A 123 -6.81 -15.70 -4.35
CA PHE A 123 -6.66 -16.77 -3.37
C PHE A 123 -5.31 -17.44 -3.52
N LEU A 124 -4.61 -17.65 -2.42
CA LEU A 124 -3.46 -18.53 -2.35
C LEU A 124 -3.91 -19.85 -1.74
N VAL A 125 -3.72 -20.94 -2.46
CA VAL A 125 -4.13 -22.30 -2.02
C VAL A 125 -2.91 -23.22 -1.92
N ARG A 126 -3.08 -24.34 -1.25
CA ARG A 126 -2.06 -25.39 -1.18
C ARG A 126 -1.82 -25.98 -2.57
N LYS A 127 -0.60 -26.49 -2.82
CA LYS A 127 -0.23 -27.15 -4.08
C LYS A 127 -1.21 -28.25 -4.44
N GLY A 128 -1.61 -28.28 -5.73
CA GLY A 128 -2.59 -29.21 -6.26
C GLY A 128 -4.03 -28.88 -5.86
N ASN A 129 -4.26 -27.77 -5.16
CA ASN A 129 -5.57 -27.27 -4.78
C ASN A 129 -6.52 -28.40 -4.24
N PRO A 130 -6.15 -29.09 -3.14
CA PRO A 130 -6.84 -30.31 -2.66
C PRO A 130 -8.29 -30.05 -2.25
N LYS A 131 -8.66 -28.79 -2.01
CA LYS A 131 -10.04 -28.38 -1.68
C LYS A 131 -10.83 -27.93 -2.91
N HIS A 132 -10.24 -27.98 -4.10
CA HIS A 132 -10.88 -27.60 -5.37
C HIS A 132 -11.48 -26.20 -5.35
N ILE A 133 -10.78 -25.23 -4.70
CA ILE A 133 -11.17 -23.82 -4.67
C ILE A 133 -11.02 -23.23 -6.07
N ARG A 134 -12.11 -22.70 -6.64
CA ARG A 134 -12.13 -22.10 -7.99
C ARG A 134 -12.64 -20.67 -7.96
N ASP A 135 -13.56 -20.37 -7.04
CA ASP A 135 -14.17 -19.05 -6.91
C ASP A 135 -14.64 -18.81 -5.47
N TRP A 136 -15.17 -17.63 -5.22
CA TRP A 136 -15.70 -17.19 -3.91
C TRP A 136 -16.70 -18.16 -3.28
N ASP A 137 -17.57 -18.80 -4.10
CA ASP A 137 -18.56 -19.77 -3.58
C ASP A 137 -17.95 -20.99 -2.91
N ASP A 138 -16.75 -21.36 -3.32
CA ASP A 138 -16.07 -22.51 -2.71
C ASP A 138 -15.60 -22.20 -1.29
N LEU A 139 -15.42 -20.92 -0.97
CA LEU A 139 -14.97 -20.47 0.35
C LEU A 139 -16.04 -20.62 1.44
N VAL A 140 -17.32 -20.72 1.07
CA VAL A 140 -18.43 -20.85 2.01
C VAL A 140 -18.91 -22.29 2.21
N LYS A 141 -18.21 -23.27 1.59
CA LYS A 141 -18.48 -24.70 1.77
C LYS A 141 -17.99 -25.19 3.14
N ASP A 142 -18.64 -26.20 3.65
CA ASP A 142 -18.24 -26.87 4.90
C ASP A 142 -16.85 -27.50 4.76
N GLY A 143 -16.06 -27.45 5.80
CA GLY A 143 -14.72 -28.05 5.86
C GLY A 143 -13.64 -27.27 5.10
N ILE A 144 -13.90 -26.03 4.71
CA ILE A 144 -12.89 -25.08 4.21
C ILE A 144 -12.40 -24.21 5.36
N SER A 145 -11.08 -24.11 5.53
CA SER A 145 -10.45 -23.23 6.50
C SER A 145 -9.81 -22.05 5.80
N ILE A 146 -10.29 -20.84 6.08
CA ILE A 146 -9.89 -19.59 5.42
C ILE A 146 -8.98 -18.80 6.33
N ILE A 147 -7.88 -18.29 5.79
CA ILE A 147 -7.05 -17.29 6.46
C ILE A 147 -7.26 -15.93 5.81
N THR A 148 -7.51 -14.93 6.63
CA THR A 148 -7.63 -13.52 6.25
C THR A 148 -7.36 -12.64 7.48
N PRO A 149 -6.81 -11.41 7.32
CA PRO A 149 -6.58 -10.54 8.47
C PRO A 149 -7.87 -9.89 8.98
N ASN A 150 -7.76 -9.22 10.11
CA ASN A 150 -8.89 -8.56 10.77
C ASN A 150 -9.22 -7.20 10.13
N PRO A 151 -10.44 -6.97 9.62
CA PRO A 151 -10.85 -5.69 9.05
C PRO A 151 -10.83 -4.49 10.03
N LYS A 152 -10.85 -4.73 11.33
CA LYS A 152 -10.75 -3.66 12.34
C LYS A 152 -9.33 -3.09 12.46
N THR A 153 -8.31 -3.85 12.06
CA THR A 153 -6.89 -3.45 12.21
C THR A 153 -6.14 -3.35 10.88
N SER A 154 -6.56 -4.11 9.87
CA SER A 154 -5.90 -4.23 8.57
C SER A 154 -6.73 -3.60 7.46
N GLY A 155 -6.16 -2.62 6.76
CA GLY A 155 -6.76 -2.10 5.53
C GLY A 155 -6.82 -3.15 4.43
N GLY A 156 -5.83 -4.04 4.34
CA GLY A 156 -5.86 -5.18 3.42
C GLY A 156 -7.05 -6.10 3.64
N ALA A 157 -7.42 -6.33 4.91
CA ALA A 157 -8.59 -7.13 5.24
C ALA A 157 -9.91 -6.48 4.82
N ARG A 158 -9.99 -5.14 4.85
CA ARG A 158 -11.17 -4.44 4.35
C ARG A 158 -11.37 -4.66 2.85
N TRP A 159 -10.30 -4.63 2.08
CA TRP A 159 -10.35 -4.98 0.66
C TRP A 159 -10.77 -6.43 0.42
N ASN A 160 -10.25 -7.40 1.22
CA ASN A 160 -10.65 -8.81 1.15
C ASN A 160 -12.16 -9.00 1.41
N TYR A 161 -12.65 -8.37 2.48
CA TYR A 161 -14.07 -8.38 2.84
C TYR A 161 -14.95 -7.77 1.73
N LEU A 162 -14.55 -6.62 1.19
CA LEU A 162 -15.32 -5.93 0.15
C LEU A 162 -15.28 -6.67 -1.19
N ALA A 163 -14.18 -7.36 -1.52
CA ALA A 163 -14.13 -8.24 -2.68
C ALA A 163 -15.17 -9.37 -2.59
N ALA A 164 -15.24 -10.03 -1.44
CA ALA A 164 -16.24 -11.06 -1.16
C ALA A 164 -17.68 -10.52 -1.20
N TRP A 165 -17.90 -9.35 -0.59
CA TRP A 165 -19.22 -8.70 -0.59
C TRP A 165 -19.67 -8.29 -1.98
N GLY A 166 -18.81 -7.65 -2.77
CA GLY A 166 -19.10 -7.23 -4.14
C GLY A 166 -19.37 -8.41 -5.08
N PHE A 167 -18.62 -9.51 -4.93
CA PHE A 167 -18.97 -10.78 -5.61
C PHE A 167 -20.39 -11.23 -5.26
N ALA A 168 -20.73 -11.29 -3.98
CA ALA A 168 -22.04 -11.75 -3.53
C ALA A 168 -23.17 -10.82 -4.00
N LEU A 169 -22.96 -9.50 -3.97
CA LEU A 169 -23.93 -8.55 -4.55
C LEU A 169 -24.16 -8.79 -6.03
N LYS A 170 -23.09 -8.97 -6.80
CA LYS A 170 -23.19 -9.23 -8.24
C LYS A 170 -23.90 -10.54 -8.53
N LYS A 171 -23.65 -11.58 -7.74
CA LYS A 171 -24.19 -12.91 -7.96
C LYS A 171 -25.63 -13.06 -7.46
N TYR A 172 -25.94 -12.54 -6.27
CA TYR A 172 -27.20 -12.78 -5.58
C TYR A 172 -28.16 -11.59 -5.57
N GLY A 173 -27.71 -10.41 -5.98
CA GLY A 173 -28.53 -9.22 -6.26
C GLY A 173 -29.10 -8.49 -5.05
N SER A 174 -28.67 -8.78 -3.81
CA SER A 174 -29.16 -8.06 -2.63
C SER A 174 -28.15 -8.00 -1.48
N GLU A 175 -28.18 -6.91 -0.71
CA GLU A 175 -27.35 -6.69 0.48
C GLU A 175 -27.56 -7.77 1.54
N GLY A 176 -28.81 -8.24 1.75
CA GLY A 176 -29.12 -9.31 2.71
C GLY A 176 -28.41 -10.61 2.35
N LYS A 177 -28.43 -10.99 1.06
CA LYS A 177 -27.71 -12.18 0.58
C LYS A 177 -26.20 -12.02 0.61
N ALA A 178 -25.69 -10.82 0.31
CA ALA A 178 -24.26 -10.53 0.45
C ALA A 178 -23.81 -10.65 1.92
N ARG A 179 -24.59 -10.14 2.85
CA ARG A 179 -24.35 -10.31 4.29
C ARG A 179 -24.35 -11.77 4.72
N GLU A 180 -25.35 -12.56 4.28
CA GLU A 180 -25.40 -14.00 4.55
C GLU A 180 -24.17 -14.73 4.02
N PHE A 181 -23.76 -14.42 2.78
CA PHE A 181 -22.58 -14.99 2.14
C PHE A 181 -21.31 -14.70 2.94
N VAL A 182 -21.06 -13.42 3.26
CA VAL A 182 -19.88 -13.01 4.02
C VAL A 182 -19.92 -13.57 5.46
N SER A 183 -21.11 -13.71 6.07
CA SER A 183 -21.25 -14.39 7.36
C SER A 183 -20.81 -15.86 7.28
N LYS A 184 -21.19 -16.58 6.22
CA LYS A 184 -20.74 -17.96 5.98
C LYS A 184 -19.23 -18.01 5.76
N LEU A 185 -18.67 -17.09 4.99
CA LEU A 185 -17.24 -17.01 4.76
C LEU A 185 -16.47 -16.83 6.07
N TYR A 186 -16.87 -15.89 6.93
CA TYR A 186 -16.20 -15.63 8.21
C TYR A 186 -16.39 -16.74 9.25
N ARG A 187 -17.42 -17.60 9.14
CA ARG A 187 -17.52 -18.84 9.95
C ARG A 187 -16.38 -19.81 9.67
N ASN A 188 -15.85 -19.79 8.45
CA ASN A 188 -14.74 -20.63 8.02
C ASN A 188 -13.37 -20.01 8.34
N VAL A 189 -13.32 -18.85 9.03
CA VAL A 189 -12.08 -18.15 9.42
C VAL A 189 -11.73 -18.49 10.86
N PRO A 190 -10.76 -19.37 11.12
CA PRO A 190 -10.37 -19.76 12.47
C PRO A 190 -9.55 -18.70 13.19
N VAL A 191 -8.82 -17.87 12.46
CA VAL A 191 -7.87 -16.86 13.00
C VAL A 191 -7.99 -15.57 12.23
N LEU A 192 -8.05 -14.45 12.94
CA LEU A 192 -7.96 -13.09 12.38
C LEU A 192 -6.63 -12.46 12.82
N ASP A 193 -5.63 -12.49 11.94
CA ASP A 193 -4.35 -11.83 12.18
C ASP A 193 -4.48 -10.31 12.14
N VAL A 194 -3.56 -9.60 12.80
CA VAL A 194 -3.60 -8.12 12.90
C VAL A 194 -3.38 -7.42 11.55
N GLY A 195 -2.63 -8.05 10.63
CA GLY A 195 -2.28 -7.49 9.33
C GLY A 195 -2.10 -8.56 8.26
N ALA A 196 -2.02 -8.14 7.00
CA ALA A 196 -1.93 -9.03 5.84
C ALA A 196 -0.68 -9.93 5.90
N ARG A 197 0.49 -9.40 6.27
CA ARG A 197 1.72 -10.19 6.42
C ARG A 197 1.58 -11.26 7.53
N GLY A 198 0.84 -10.96 8.61
CA GLY A 198 0.52 -11.94 9.66
C GLY A 198 -0.25 -13.13 9.10
N SER A 199 -1.27 -12.88 8.27
CA SER A 199 -2.05 -13.93 7.61
C SER A 199 -1.22 -14.74 6.62
N THR A 200 -0.33 -14.10 5.86
CA THR A 200 0.61 -14.80 5.00
C THR A 200 1.51 -15.74 5.81
N ILE A 201 2.06 -15.29 6.95
CA ILE A 201 2.87 -16.11 7.86
C ILE A 201 2.05 -17.28 8.43
N THR A 202 0.82 -17.01 8.87
CA THR A 202 -0.08 -18.05 9.41
C THR A 202 -0.37 -19.12 8.36
N PHE A 203 -0.68 -18.72 7.14
CA PHE A 203 -0.91 -19.67 6.05
C PHE A 203 0.37 -20.37 5.61
N VAL A 204 1.41 -19.62 5.23
CA VAL A 204 2.61 -20.12 4.56
C VAL A 204 3.57 -20.85 5.51
N GLN A 205 3.89 -20.23 6.65
CA GLN A 205 4.92 -20.74 7.56
C GLN A 205 4.34 -21.67 8.63
N ARG A 206 3.19 -21.31 9.20
CA ARG A 206 2.53 -22.13 10.23
C ARG A 206 1.67 -23.24 9.64
N ASN A 207 1.49 -23.23 8.32
CA ASN A 207 0.71 -24.24 7.58
C ASN A 207 -0.76 -24.38 8.07
N ILE A 208 -1.38 -23.27 8.50
CA ILE A 208 -2.77 -23.21 8.95
C ILE A 208 -3.66 -22.74 7.80
N GLY A 209 -4.84 -23.36 7.65
CA GLY A 209 -5.84 -23.05 6.64
C GLY A 209 -5.62 -23.73 5.28
N ASP A 210 -6.70 -23.81 4.53
CA ASP A 210 -6.75 -24.38 3.17
C ASP A 210 -6.54 -23.29 2.10
N VAL A 211 -7.01 -22.08 2.39
CA VAL A 211 -6.95 -20.94 1.48
C VAL A 211 -6.65 -19.65 2.25
N LEU A 212 -5.79 -18.82 1.68
CA LEU A 212 -5.54 -17.44 2.11
C LEU A 212 -6.20 -16.49 1.11
N ILE A 213 -7.12 -15.66 1.59
CA ILE A 213 -7.60 -14.51 0.82
C ILE A 213 -6.51 -13.44 0.92
N ALA A 214 -5.82 -13.17 -0.18
CA ALA A 214 -4.61 -12.36 -0.22
C ALA A 214 -4.70 -11.23 -1.25
N TRP A 215 -3.93 -10.18 -1.01
CA TRP A 215 -3.57 -9.27 -2.07
C TRP A 215 -2.72 -9.99 -3.11
N GLU A 216 -2.89 -9.63 -4.38
CA GLU A 216 -2.19 -10.24 -5.50
C GLU A 216 -0.66 -10.17 -5.34
N ASN A 217 -0.13 -9.02 -4.90
CA ASN A 217 1.30 -8.88 -4.65
C ASN A 217 1.82 -9.82 -3.56
N GLU A 218 1.08 -10.01 -2.46
CA GLU A 218 1.45 -10.97 -1.40
C GLU A 218 1.41 -12.42 -1.90
N ALA A 219 0.42 -12.77 -2.71
CA ALA A 219 0.29 -14.10 -3.29
C ALA A 219 1.44 -14.38 -4.29
N LEU A 220 1.75 -13.43 -5.16
CA LEU A 220 2.85 -13.55 -6.12
C LEU A 220 4.22 -13.58 -5.43
N LEU A 221 4.41 -12.76 -4.38
CA LEU A 221 5.63 -12.81 -3.56
C LEU A 221 5.78 -14.17 -2.88
N SER A 222 4.72 -14.69 -2.28
CA SER A 222 4.72 -16.02 -1.66
C SER A 222 5.06 -17.11 -2.66
N LEU A 223 4.53 -17.03 -3.89
CA LEU A 223 4.83 -17.97 -4.96
C LEU A 223 6.32 -17.89 -5.38
N LYS A 224 6.89 -16.68 -5.44
CA LYS A 224 8.30 -16.46 -5.74
C LYS A 224 9.22 -17.01 -4.66
N GLU A 225 8.90 -16.77 -3.39
CA GLU A 225 9.74 -17.15 -2.24
C GLU A 225 9.67 -18.64 -1.92
N LEU A 226 8.48 -19.24 -1.97
CA LEU A 226 8.26 -20.63 -1.60
C LEU A 226 8.41 -21.61 -2.76
N GLY A 227 8.32 -21.11 -3.98
CA GLY A 227 8.25 -21.90 -5.20
C GLY A 227 6.84 -22.48 -5.47
N LYS A 228 6.64 -22.81 -6.75
CA LYS A 228 5.37 -23.38 -7.27
C LYS A 228 5.05 -24.78 -6.69
N GLU A 229 5.96 -25.32 -5.90
CA GLU A 229 5.83 -26.68 -5.31
C GLU A 229 5.01 -26.68 -4.02
N LYS A 230 4.75 -25.52 -3.40
CA LYS A 230 4.05 -25.43 -2.12
C LYS A 230 2.68 -24.80 -2.20
N VAL A 231 2.50 -23.83 -3.08
CA VAL A 231 1.29 -23.03 -3.20
C VAL A 231 0.93 -22.75 -4.65
N GLU A 232 -0.34 -22.43 -4.87
CA GLU A 232 -0.89 -22.00 -6.17
C GLU A 232 -1.79 -20.79 -5.99
N ILE A 233 -1.87 -19.95 -7.01
CA ILE A 233 -2.77 -18.81 -7.04
C ILE A 233 -4.03 -19.19 -7.81
N VAL A 234 -5.18 -18.97 -7.20
CA VAL A 234 -6.49 -19.06 -7.83
C VAL A 234 -7.03 -17.65 -8.00
N VAL A 235 -7.37 -17.30 -9.23
CA VAL A 235 -7.94 -16.00 -9.57
C VAL A 235 -9.45 -16.12 -9.58
N PRO A 236 -10.18 -15.37 -8.75
CA PRO A 236 -11.63 -15.43 -8.71
C PRO A 236 -12.27 -14.85 -9.98
N SER A 237 -13.52 -15.19 -10.25
CA SER A 237 -14.28 -14.69 -11.41
C SER A 237 -14.42 -13.17 -11.43
N VAL A 238 -14.50 -12.55 -10.25
CA VAL A 238 -14.52 -11.09 -10.07
C VAL A 238 -13.83 -10.72 -8.77
N SER A 239 -13.17 -9.56 -8.76
CA SER A 239 -12.51 -9.01 -7.57
C SER A 239 -12.64 -7.49 -7.53
N ILE A 240 -12.09 -6.86 -6.49
CA ILE A 240 -12.08 -5.41 -6.33
C ILE A 240 -10.75 -4.81 -6.80
N LEU A 241 -10.80 -3.65 -7.46
CA LEU A 241 -9.62 -2.85 -7.75
C LEU A 241 -9.14 -2.22 -6.44
N ALA A 242 -8.04 -2.72 -5.90
CA ALA A 242 -7.41 -2.14 -4.73
C ALA A 242 -6.48 -0.99 -5.13
N GLU A 243 -6.75 0.19 -4.59
CA GLU A 243 -6.07 1.44 -4.91
C GLU A 243 -5.41 2.03 -3.65
N PRO A 244 -4.19 1.57 -3.29
CA PRO A 244 -3.49 2.07 -2.11
C PRO A 244 -2.93 3.47 -2.36
N PRO A 245 -3.39 4.47 -1.61
CA PRO A 245 -3.01 5.86 -1.82
C PRO A 245 -1.77 6.26 -1.03
N VAL A 246 -1.18 7.40 -1.46
CA VAL A 246 -0.04 8.04 -0.82
C VAL A 246 -0.33 9.51 -0.53
N ALA A 247 0.25 10.07 0.54
CA ALA A 247 0.13 11.49 0.83
C ALA A 247 1.35 12.02 1.59
N VAL A 248 1.69 13.29 1.35
CA VAL A 248 2.59 14.05 2.22
C VAL A 248 1.82 14.42 3.48
N VAL A 249 2.45 14.30 4.64
CA VAL A 249 1.91 14.80 5.91
C VAL A 249 2.43 16.23 6.09
N ASP A 250 1.75 17.18 5.44
CA ASP A 250 2.26 18.53 5.16
C ASP A 250 2.83 19.22 6.38
N LYS A 251 2.10 19.27 7.52
CA LYS A 251 2.57 19.97 8.72
C LYS A 251 3.80 19.32 9.36
N ILE A 252 3.97 18.01 9.22
CA ILE A 252 5.15 17.31 9.71
C ILE A 252 6.33 17.59 8.79
N ALA A 253 6.13 17.44 7.48
CA ALA A 253 7.15 17.73 6.48
C ALA A 253 7.62 19.19 6.53
N GLU A 254 6.72 20.15 6.77
CA GLU A 254 7.06 21.56 7.00
C GLU A 254 7.94 21.74 8.25
N ARG A 255 7.53 21.13 9.38
CA ARG A 255 8.28 21.20 10.64
C ARG A 255 9.69 20.61 10.54
N HIS A 256 9.84 19.53 9.77
CA HIS A 256 11.12 18.86 9.53
C HIS A 256 11.94 19.52 8.42
N GLY A 257 11.36 20.46 7.66
CA GLY A 257 12.02 21.04 6.46
C GLY A 257 12.14 20.04 5.31
N THR A 258 11.36 18.96 5.32
CA THR A 258 11.42 17.86 4.35
C THR A 258 10.38 17.96 3.22
N THR A 259 9.56 19.01 3.17
CA THR A 259 8.44 19.15 2.22
C THR A 259 8.84 18.87 0.77
N LYS A 260 9.98 19.43 0.32
CA LYS A 260 10.48 19.25 -1.05
C LYS A 260 10.87 17.79 -1.31
N ILE A 261 11.54 17.15 -0.36
CA ILE A 261 11.99 15.76 -0.47
C ILE A 261 10.78 14.82 -0.42
N ALA A 262 9.86 15.05 0.52
CA ALA A 262 8.64 14.26 0.70
C ALA A 262 7.78 14.25 -0.58
N LYS A 263 7.59 15.43 -1.18
CA LYS A 263 6.87 15.56 -2.44
C LYS A 263 7.59 14.82 -3.58
N ALA A 264 8.89 15.05 -3.75
CA ALA A 264 9.70 14.39 -4.78
C ALA A 264 9.73 12.85 -4.61
N TYR A 265 9.73 12.36 -3.35
CA TYR A 265 9.68 10.94 -3.05
C TYR A 265 8.37 10.29 -3.53
N LEU A 266 7.24 10.94 -3.31
CA LEU A 266 5.96 10.43 -3.80
C LEU A 266 5.80 10.62 -5.32
N GLU A 267 6.30 11.71 -5.90
CA GLU A 267 6.36 11.91 -7.36
C GLU A 267 7.21 10.85 -8.07
N PHE A 268 8.28 10.37 -7.42
CA PHE A 268 9.13 9.31 -7.95
C PHE A 268 8.36 8.01 -8.23
N LEU A 269 7.33 7.70 -7.43
CA LEU A 269 6.49 6.53 -7.63
C LEU A 269 5.73 6.53 -8.98
N TYR A 270 5.55 7.71 -9.59
CA TYR A 270 4.87 7.89 -10.88
C TYR A 270 5.85 7.95 -12.07
N THR A 271 7.17 7.95 -11.82
CA THR A 271 8.18 7.86 -12.88
C THR A 271 8.24 6.46 -13.49
N ALA A 272 8.82 6.32 -14.68
CA ALA A 272 9.01 5.00 -15.29
C ALA A 272 9.78 4.05 -14.36
N GLU A 273 10.83 4.53 -13.69
CA GLU A 273 11.61 3.74 -12.73
C GLU A 273 10.77 3.32 -11.52
N GLY A 274 10.03 4.25 -10.89
CA GLY A 274 9.14 3.94 -9.77
C GLY A 274 8.05 2.93 -10.14
N GLN A 275 7.49 3.04 -11.35
CA GLN A 275 6.49 2.12 -11.87
C GLN A 275 7.08 0.73 -12.19
N GLU A 276 8.31 0.66 -12.69
CA GLU A 276 9.00 -0.62 -12.87
C GLU A 276 9.33 -1.30 -11.53
N ILE A 277 9.73 -0.53 -10.53
CA ILE A 277 9.93 -1.04 -9.18
C ILE A 277 8.60 -1.60 -8.63
N ALA A 278 7.50 -0.86 -8.79
CA ALA A 278 6.18 -1.34 -8.39
C ALA A 278 5.83 -2.68 -9.07
N ALA A 279 6.03 -2.79 -10.39
CA ALA A 279 5.76 -4.01 -11.15
C ALA A 279 6.65 -5.20 -10.71
N ARG A 280 7.96 -4.99 -10.47
CA ARG A 280 8.87 -6.04 -9.96
C ARG A 280 8.47 -6.54 -8.57
N ASN A 281 7.82 -5.68 -7.78
CA ASN A 281 7.24 -6.00 -6.47
C ASN A 281 5.77 -6.40 -6.54
N PHE A 282 5.31 -6.81 -7.73
CA PHE A 282 3.98 -7.37 -7.98
C PHE A 282 2.80 -6.42 -7.77
N TYR A 283 3.03 -5.11 -7.81
CA TYR A 283 1.96 -4.13 -7.92
C TYR A 283 1.71 -3.79 -9.38
N ARG A 284 0.43 -3.65 -9.75
CA ARG A 284 0.03 -3.30 -11.12
C ARG A 284 0.36 -1.84 -11.40
N PRO A 285 1.28 -1.56 -12.34
CA PRO A 285 1.69 -0.18 -12.64
C PRO A 285 0.58 0.57 -13.40
N ARG A 286 0.59 1.89 -13.28
CA ARG A 286 -0.34 2.80 -13.96
C ARG A 286 0.16 3.25 -15.32
N LEU A 287 1.49 3.37 -15.53
CA LEU A 287 2.05 3.78 -16.81
C LEU A 287 1.82 2.69 -17.88
N PRO A 288 1.17 3.02 -19.02
CA PRO A 288 0.79 2.03 -20.04
C PRO A 288 1.97 1.21 -20.57
N ASP A 289 3.12 1.83 -20.83
CA ASP A 289 4.29 1.14 -21.36
C ASP A 289 4.86 0.13 -20.35
N VAL A 290 4.91 0.51 -19.07
CA VAL A 290 5.33 -0.40 -18.00
C VAL A 290 4.29 -1.51 -17.81
N ALA A 291 3.00 -1.17 -17.82
CA ALA A 291 1.92 -2.15 -17.71
C ALA A 291 1.98 -3.18 -18.85
N ALA A 292 2.24 -2.75 -20.08
CA ALA A 292 2.42 -3.64 -21.23
C ALA A 292 3.62 -4.57 -21.06
N LYS A 293 4.76 -4.03 -20.59
CA LYS A 293 6.00 -4.80 -20.32
C LYS A 293 5.77 -5.93 -19.31
N TYR A 294 4.97 -5.68 -18.28
CA TYR A 294 4.71 -6.62 -17.19
C TYR A 294 3.35 -7.35 -17.29
N ALA A 295 2.62 -7.20 -18.42
CA ALA A 295 1.28 -7.77 -18.59
C ALA A 295 1.19 -9.29 -18.35
N GLY A 296 2.25 -10.04 -18.70
CA GLY A 296 2.32 -11.49 -18.47
C GLY A 296 2.43 -11.91 -17.01
N GLN A 297 2.74 -10.97 -16.10
CA GLN A 297 2.87 -11.23 -14.67
C GLN A 297 1.51 -11.23 -13.96
N PHE A 298 0.57 -10.46 -14.47
CA PHE A 298 -0.72 -10.21 -13.82
C PHE A 298 -1.84 -10.96 -14.53
N PRO A 299 -2.56 -11.85 -13.83
CA PRO A 299 -3.70 -12.55 -14.40
C PRO A 299 -4.83 -11.56 -14.74
N LYS A 300 -5.59 -11.89 -15.79
CA LYS A 300 -6.80 -11.15 -16.13
C LYS A 300 -7.89 -11.52 -15.13
N VAL A 301 -8.54 -10.52 -14.54
CA VAL A 301 -9.65 -10.65 -13.62
C VAL A 301 -10.65 -9.51 -13.86
N ALA A 302 -11.92 -9.78 -13.78
CA ALA A 302 -12.94 -8.74 -13.82
C ALA A 302 -12.90 -7.96 -12.50
N LEU A 303 -12.75 -6.64 -12.59
CA LEU A 303 -12.64 -5.75 -11.43
C LEU A 303 -13.83 -4.81 -11.34
N PHE A 304 -14.24 -4.51 -10.12
CA PHE A 304 -15.12 -3.40 -9.77
C PHE A 304 -14.38 -2.45 -8.82
N THR A 305 -14.80 -1.21 -8.77
CA THR A 305 -14.23 -0.20 -7.88
C THR A 305 -15.04 -0.04 -6.59
N ILE A 306 -14.41 0.57 -5.58
CA ILE A 306 -15.10 0.93 -4.33
C ILE A 306 -16.24 1.91 -4.57
N ASP A 307 -16.09 2.81 -5.54
CA ASP A 307 -17.10 3.82 -5.85
C ASP A 307 -18.31 3.23 -6.57
N GLU A 308 -18.08 2.34 -7.56
CA GLU A 308 -19.15 1.69 -8.32
C GLU A 308 -20.09 0.84 -7.47
N VAL A 309 -19.54 0.07 -6.53
CA VAL A 309 -20.32 -0.91 -5.76
C VAL A 309 -20.77 -0.36 -4.42
N PHE A 310 -19.94 0.41 -3.75
CA PHE A 310 -20.18 0.83 -2.36
C PHE A 310 -20.41 2.33 -2.18
N GLY A 311 -20.18 3.15 -3.22
CA GLY A 311 -20.32 4.61 -3.16
C GLY A 311 -19.18 5.27 -2.36
N GLY A 312 -17.99 4.68 -2.39
CA GLY A 312 -16.76 5.23 -1.84
C GLY A 312 -16.45 4.85 -0.40
N TRP A 313 -15.21 5.15 0.01
CA TRP A 313 -14.67 4.71 1.30
C TRP A 313 -15.40 5.28 2.51
N GLN A 314 -15.85 6.54 2.48
CA GLN A 314 -16.51 7.18 3.63
C GLN A 314 -17.81 6.43 4.00
N LYS A 315 -18.65 6.16 3.00
CA LYS A 315 -19.90 5.40 3.16
C LYS A 315 -19.62 3.96 3.61
N THR A 316 -18.66 3.31 2.96
CA THR A 316 -18.28 1.92 3.25
C THR A 316 -17.77 1.75 4.67
N GLN A 317 -16.89 2.64 5.12
CA GLN A 317 -16.37 2.61 6.48
C GLN A 317 -17.47 2.80 7.51
N ALA A 318 -18.35 3.77 7.31
CA ALA A 318 -19.46 4.05 8.23
C ALA A 318 -20.42 2.85 8.35
N GLY A 319 -20.74 2.19 7.24
CA GLY A 319 -21.68 1.07 7.24
C GLY A 319 -21.07 -0.26 7.67
N HIS A 320 -19.87 -0.57 7.20
CA HIS A 320 -19.29 -1.90 7.38
C HIS A 320 -18.30 -2.02 8.52
N PHE A 321 -17.45 -1.01 8.78
CA PHE A 321 -16.25 -1.17 9.61
C PHE A 321 -16.19 -0.27 10.86
N SER A 322 -17.11 0.69 11.02
CA SER A 322 -17.26 1.45 12.27
C SER A 322 -17.68 0.52 13.42
N ASP A 323 -17.56 1.02 14.63
CA ASP A 323 -17.98 0.25 15.81
C ASP A 323 -19.49 0.00 15.76
N GLY A 324 -19.88 -1.26 15.90
CA GLY A 324 -21.25 -1.71 15.70
C GLY A 324 -21.70 -1.84 14.25
N GLY A 325 -20.80 -1.65 13.27
CA GLY A 325 -21.08 -1.83 11.85
C GLY A 325 -21.30 -3.29 11.45
N VAL A 326 -21.63 -3.49 10.17
CA VAL A 326 -22.01 -4.81 9.64
C VAL A 326 -20.98 -5.90 9.93
N PHE A 327 -19.68 -5.59 9.87
CA PHE A 327 -18.65 -6.57 10.22
C PHE A 327 -18.72 -7.02 11.68
N ASP A 328 -18.91 -6.08 12.62
CA ASP A 328 -19.04 -6.41 14.05
C ASP A 328 -20.27 -7.27 14.33
N GLU A 329 -21.39 -7.00 13.64
CA GLU A 329 -22.61 -7.80 13.76
C GLU A 329 -22.42 -9.21 13.21
N ILE A 330 -21.78 -9.36 12.04
CA ILE A 330 -21.44 -10.67 11.46
C ILE A 330 -20.53 -11.44 12.43
N TYR A 331 -19.49 -10.82 12.95
CA TYR A 331 -18.49 -11.49 13.78
C TYR A 331 -19.03 -11.89 15.16
N LYS A 332 -19.91 -11.09 15.76
CA LYS A 332 -20.63 -11.44 16.99
C LYS A 332 -21.58 -12.63 16.79
N GLY A 333 -22.21 -12.73 15.63
CA GLY A 333 -23.14 -13.82 15.32
C GLY A 333 -22.47 -15.18 15.01
N ILE A 334 -21.12 -15.20 14.92
CA ILE A 334 -20.33 -16.41 14.62
C ILE A 334 -19.72 -17.00 15.91
N ARG A 335 -19.49 -16.19 16.92
CA ARG A 335 -19.00 -16.58 18.25
C ARG A 335 -20.17 -16.85 19.17
#